data_156e91af8bbd98a150f63db596d29c95
#
_entry.id   156e91af8bbd98a150f63db596d29c95
#
_cell.length_a   1.000
_cell.length_b   1.000
_cell.length_c   1.000
_cell.angle_alpha   90.00
_cell.angle_beta   90.00
_cell.angle_gamma   90.00
#
_symmetry.space_group_name_H-M   'P 1'
#
loop_
_entity.id
_entity.type
_entity.pdbx_description
1 polymer ?
#
loop_
_entity_poly.entity_id
_entity_poly.type
_entity_poly.pdbx_seq_one_letter_code
_entity_poly.pdbx_strand_id
1 'polypeptide(L)'
;PMAFTFGYAVIGAIILCLTYVPMISSLVMKPSVNKNGWFARFEQALEKLSNKLIGALQRVYNPLLELALKRKLIVISAAVILFLGSLFTFSRMGGEFIPQLDEGDIAMQALIRPGSGLSEAIDISTKTQDILLNNFPEIKTVVSRIGVADIPTDPMPMDIADMAIILEKDKTKWTTVSSKDELIAKIKEKLNQELVGVNLVFSQPVELRFNELITGVREDVAVKLYGDDLEILAQKAEEMSTLIQTVPGVGDVNPEKTAGLPQMTVRYNRQKVAQYGLNITKLNDYVSTAFAGGTAGVVFEGERRFDLVVRFDEANRQSIEDLR
;
A
#
# COMPACT_ATOMS: atom_id res chain seq x y z
N PRO A 1 21.04 -5.57 -0.75
CA PRO A 1 21.52 -6.41 0.36
C PRO A 1 20.82 -7.77 0.40
N MET A 2 19.49 -7.85 0.38
CA MET A 2 18.74 -9.12 0.47
C MET A 2 19.16 -10.17 -0.57
N ALA A 3 19.32 -9.78 -1.84
CA ALA A 3 19.71 -10.69 -2.91
C ALA A 3 21.09 -11.33 -2.67
N PHE A 4 22.06 -10.58 -2.14
CA PHE A 4 23.37 -11.10 -1.79
C PHE A 4 23.31 -12.08 -0.62
N THR A 5 22.52 -11.77 0.42
CA THR A 5 22.34 -12.66 1.58
C THR A 5 21.71 -13.98 1.13
N PHE A 6 20.69 -13.92 0.29
CA PHE A 6 20.04 -15.10 -0.27
C PHE A 6 21.00 -15.90 -1.16
N GLY A 7 21.78 -15.21 -2.01
CA GLY A 7 22.80 -15.84 -2.87
C GLY A 7 23.86 -16.59 -2.05
N TYR A 8 24.40 -15.97 -1.00
CA TYR A 8 25.40 -16.63 -0.13
C TYR A 8 24.79 -17.81 0.64
N ALA A 9 23.54 -17.69 1.10
CA ALA A 9 22.85 -18.80 1.78
C ALA A 9 22.68 -20.01 0.85
N VAL A 10 22.28 -19.78 -0.42
CA VAL A 10 22.14 -20.84 -1.43
C VAL A 10 23.49 -21.48 -1.75
N ILE A 11 24.54 -20.70 -1.95
CA ILE A 11 25.91 -21.22 -2.20
C ILE A 11 26.37 -22.06 -1.02
N GLY A 12 26.19 -21.58 0.21
CA GLY A 12 26.52 -22.33 1.43
C GLY A 12 25.75 -23.65 1.52
N ALA A 13 24.44 -23.62 1.22
CA ALA A 13 23.63 -24.84 1.19
C ALA A 13 24.10 -25.86 0.13
N ILE A 14 24.49 -25.40 -1.06
CA ILE A 14 25.04 -26.28 -2.11
C ILE A 14 26.34 -26.94 -1.65
N ILE A 15 27.28 -26.16 -1.08
CA ILE A 15 28.55 -26.67 -0.59
C ILE A 15 28.32 -27.73 0.49
N LEU A 16 27.45 -27.44 1.47
CA LEU A 16 27.10 -28.39 2.52
C LEU A 16 26.41 -29.65 1.96
N CYS A 17 25.54 -29.51 1.02
CA CYS A 17 24.83 -30.62 0.38
C CYS A 17 25.79 -31.54 -0.38
N LEU A 18 26.80 -30.98 -1.07
CA LEU A 18 27.76 -31.77 -1.83
C LEU A 18 28.91 -32.36 -0.98
N THR A 19 29.21 -31.78 0.17
CA THR A 19 30.32 -32.21 1.03
C THR A 19 29.86 -32.90 2.30
N TYR A 20 29.09 -32.21 3.12
CA TYR A 20 28.69 -32.64 4.44
C TYR A 20 27.70 -33.80 4.41
N VAL A 21 26.69 -33.74 3.56
CA VAL A 21 25.65 -34.78 3.47
C VAL A 21 26.23 -36.13 3.03
N PRO A 22 27.07 -36.27 1.98
CA PRO A 22 27.71 -37.55 1.63
C PRO A 22 28.63 -38.06 2.73
N MET A 23 29.40 -37.18 3.39
CA MET A 23 30.29 -37.54 4.46
C MET A 23 29.54 -38.15 5.67
N ILE A 24 28.50 -37.45 6.14
CA ILE A 24 27.66 -37.93 7.23
C ILE A 24 26.93 -39.23 6.84
N SER A 25 26.42 -39.30 5.60
CA SER A 25 25.76 -40.52 5.11
C SER A 25 26.70 -41.70 5.13
N SER A 26 27.97 -41.54 4.76
CA SER A 26 28.99 -42.63 4.83
C SER A 26 29.35 -43.07 6.25
N LEU A 27 29.23 -42.13 7.20
CA LEU A 27 29.51 -42.45 8.63
C LEU A 27 28.32 -43.14 9.33
N VAL A 28 27.09 -42.72 8.97
CA VAL A 28 25.86 -43.19 9.62
C VAL A 28 25.33 -44.46 8.97
N MET A 29 25.41 -44.55 7.63
CA MET A 29 24.95 -45.71 6.86
C MET A 29 26.00 -46.84 6.90
N LYS A 30 26.02 -47.59 7.99
CA LYS A 30 26.82 -48.84 8.06
C LYS A 30 26.00 -49.94 7.41
N PRO A 31 26.65 -50.83 6.61
CA PRO A 31 25.95 -52.00 6.10
C PRO A 31 25.50 -52.87 7.28
N SER A 32 24.20 -53.12 7.36
CA SER A 32 23.64 -53.98 8.42
C SER A 32 24.18 -55.42 8.28
N VAL A 33 24.98 -55.82 9.23
CA VAL A 33 25.58 -57.17 9.27
C VAL A 33 24.59 -58.22 9.83
N ASN A 34 23.51 -57.77 10.46
CA ASN A 34 22.56 -58.68 11.13
C ASN A 34 21.31 -58.89 10.27
N LYS A 35 21.29 -60.06 9.58
CA LYS A 35 20.21 -60.44 8.65
C LYS A 35 18.93 -61.00 9.31
N ASN A 36 18.83 -61.03 10.61
CA ASN A 36 17.74 -61.62 11.34
C ASN A 36 17.11 -60.64 12.34
N GLY A 37 16.02 -60.00 11.94
CA GLY A 37 15.26 -59.15 12.81
C GLY A 37 14.14 -58.38 12.07
N TRP A 38 13.22 -57.76 12.79
CA TRP A 38 12.15 -56.95 12.23
C TRP A 38 12.68 -55.78 11.35
N PHE A 39 13.76 -55.18 11.75
CA PHE A 39 14.45 -54.14 10.97
C PHE A 39 15.00 -54.68 9.64
N ALA A 40 15.54 -55.89 9.62
CA ALA A 40 16.03 -56.49 8.39
C ALA A 40 14.92 -56.77 7.38
N ARG A 41 13.72 -57.14 7.85
CA ARG A 41 12.53 -57.31 6.97
C ARG A 41 12.04 -55.99 6.40
N PHE A 42 12.07 -54.93 7.20
CA PHE A 42 11.71 -53.59 6.75
C PHE A 42 12.72 -53.06 5.71
N GLU A 43 14.02 -53.24 5.98
CA GLU A 43 15.10 -52.86 5.06
C GLU A 43 15.00 -53.62 3.72
N GLN A 44 14.73 -54.94 3.75
CA GLN A 44 14.49 -55.72 2.53
C GLN A 44 13.22 -55.29 1.78
N ALA A 45 12.16 -54.88 2.46
CA ALA A 45 10.97 -54.36 1.84
C ALA A 45 11.22 -53.02 1.16
N LEU A 46 11.97 -52.12 1.81
CA LEU A 46 12.41 -50.85 1.23
C LEU A 46 13.33 -51.07 0.02
N GLU A 47 14.26 -51.99 0.11
CA GLU A 47 15.14 -52.33 -1.00
C GLU A 47 14.42 -52.87 -2.19
N LYS A 48 13.42 -53.78 -1.97
CA LYS A 48 12.55 -54.28 -3.06
C LYS A 48 11.71 -53.18 -3.70
N LEU A 49 11.16 -52.24 -2.88
CA LEU A 49 10.41 -51.08 -3.36
C LEU A 49 11.31 -50.13 -4.16
N SER A 50 12.47 -49.82 -3.63
CA SER A 50 13.49 -48.99 -4.29
C SER A 50 13.92 -49.59 -5.63
N ASN A 51 14.27 -50.86 -5.64
CA ASN A 51 14.67 -51.55 -6.87
C ASN A 51 13.53 -51.64 -7.91
N LYS A 52 12.28 -51.76 -7.47
CA LYS A 52 11.10 -51.73 -8.34
C LYS A 52 10.88 -50.32 -8.92
N LEU A 53 11.01 -49.28 -8.12
CA LEU A 53 10.92 -47.89 -8.56
C LEU A 53 12.05 -47.54 -9.52
N ILE A 54 13.29 -47.87 -9.16
CA ILE A 54 14.47 -47.64 -10.02
C ILE A 54 14.34 -48.36 -11.33
N GLY A 55 13.92 -49.63 -11.29
CA GLY A 55 13.69 -50.42 -12.50
C GLY A 55 12.56 -49.91 -13.38
N ALA A 56 11.50 -49.36 -12.80
CA ALA A 56 10.42 -48.71 -13.55
C ALA A 56 10.92 -47.40 -14.17
N LEU A 57 11.69 -46.59 -13.43
CA LEU A 57 12.27 -45.36 -13.92
C LEU A 57 13.26 -45.63 -15.08
N GLN A 58 14.12 -46.65 -14.95
CA GLN A 58 15.07 -47.03 -15.97
C GLN A 58 14.41 -47.54 -17.26
N ARG A 59 13.29 -48.24 -17.13
CA ARG A 59 12.53 -48.68 -18.33
C ARG A 59 11.99 -47.54 -19.17
N VAL A 60 11.66 -46.42 -18.56
CA VAL A 60 11.20 -45.22 -19.28
C VAL A 60 12.40 -44.36 -19.70
N TYR A 61 13.36 -44.16 -18.80
CA TYR A 61 14.51 -43.30 -19.04
C TYR A 61 15.46 -43.81 -20.14
N ASN A 62 15.83 -45.09 -20.09
CA ASN A 62 16.81 -45.65 -21.03
C ASN A 62 16.41 -45.50 -22.50
N PRO A 63 15.16 -45.86 -22.93
CA PRO A 63 14.75 -45.68 -24.33
C PRO A 63 14.65 -44.23 -24.71
N LEU A 64 14.22 -43.35 -23.80
CA LEU A 64 14.20 -41.90 -24.04
C LEU A 64 15.61 -41.33 -24.22
N LEU A 65 16.54 -41.75 -23.37
CA LEU A 65 17.94 -41.35 -23.47
C LEU A 65 18.57 -41.83 -24.78
N GLU A 66 18.35 -43.09 -25.15
CA GLU A 66 18.85 -43.61 -26.44
C GLU A 66 18.26 -42.87 -27.66
N LEU A 67 16.96 -42.58 -27.59
CA LEU A 67 16.30 -41.79 -28.64
C LEU A 67 16.89 -40.36 -28.75
N ALA A 68 17.09 -39.73 -27.59
CA ALA A 68 17.70 -38.40 -27.53
C ALA A 68 19.14 -38.37 -28.08
N LEU A 69 19.93 -39.37 -27.72
CA LEU A 69 21.32 -39.49 -28.24
C LEU A 69 21.38 -39.83 -29.73
N LYS A 70 20.50 -40.71 -30.21
CA LYS A 70 20.39 -41.04 -31.64
C LYS A 70 19.93 -39.85 -32.48
N ARG A 71 19.04 -39.02 -31.92
CA ARG A 71 18.46 -37.85 -32.61
C ARG A 71 18.86 -36.52 -31.97
N LYS A 72 20.15 -36.41 -31.63
CA LYS A 72 20.70 -35.24 -30.91
C LYS A 72 20.34 -33.89 -31.55
N LEU A 73 20.29 -33.80 -32.87
CA LEU A 73 19.95 -32.55 -33.57
C LEU A 73 18.50 -32.15 -33.31
N ILE A 74 17.54 -33.10 -33.21
CA ILE A 74 16.17 -32.79 -32.93
C ILE A 74 16.04 -32.26 -31.48
N VAL A 75 16.73 -32.88 -30.53
CA VAL A 75 16.72 -32.45 -29.14
C VAL A 75 17.32 -31.06 -28.97
N ILE A 76 18.48 -30.80 -29.63
CA ILE A 76 19.11 -29.49 -29.61
C ILE A 76 18.21 -28.43 -30.26
N SER A 77 17.64 -28.74 -31.45
CA SER A 77 16.72 -27.82 -32.11
C SER A 77 15.49 -27.50 -31.27
N ALA A 78 14.90 -28.51 -30.63
CA ALA A 78 13.76 -28.32 -29.74
C ALA A 78 14.14 -27.43 -28.52
N ALA A 79 15.30 -27.66 -27.92
CA ALA A 79 15.81 -26.85 -26.84
C ALA A 79 16.03 -25.38 -27.25
N VAL A 80 16.62 -25.18 -28.43
CA VAL A 80 16.86 -23.83 -29.02
C VAL A 80 15.51 -23.13 -29.30
N ILE A 81 14.57 -23.85 -29.91
CA ILE A 81 13.24 -23.28 -30.20
C ILE A 81 12.52 -22.89 -28.89
N LEU A 82 12.53 -23.75 -27.85
CA LEU A 82 11.96 -23.44 -26.54
C LEU A 82 12.65 -22.26 -25.89
N PHE A 83 13.98 -22.19 -25.99
CA PHE A 83 14.76 -21.07 -25.46
C PHE A 83 14.40 -19.75 -26.16
N LEU A 84 14.37 -19.75 -27.51
CA LEU A 84 13.98 -18.56 -28.28
C LEU A 84 12.51 -18.17 -28.03
N GLY A 85 11.61 -19.14 -27.90
CA GLY A 85 10.22 -18.91 -27.53
C GLY A 85 10.09 -18.31 -26.14
N SER A 86 10.86 -18.80 -25.17
CA SER A 86 10.94 -18.25 -23.82
C SER A 86 11.47 -16.82 -23.82
N LEU A 87 12.52 -16.54 -24.59
CA LEU A 87 13.11 -15.21 -24.74
C LEU A 87 12.11 -14.23 -25.38
N PHE A 88 11.39 -14.69 -26.39
CA PHE A 88 10.33 -13.91 -27.03
C PHE A 88 9.18 -13.61 -26.08
N THR A 89 8.74 -14.59 -25.31
CA THR A 89 7.71 -14.39 -24.28
C THR A 89 8.19 -13.40 -23.22
N PHE A 90 9.42 -13.58 -22.73
CA PHE A 90 10.03 -12.68 -21.75
C PHE A 90 10.11 -11.23 -22.25
N SER A 91 10.45 -11.03 -23.54
CA SER A 91 10.51 -9.68 -24.13
C SER A 91 9.16 -8.99 -24.26
N ARG A 92 8.06 -9.76 -24.19
CA ARG A 92 6.68 -9.26 -24.21
C ARG A 92 6.05 -9.12 -22.82
N MET A 93 6.71 -9.65 -21.81
CA MET A 93 6.27 -9.48 -20.42
C MET A 93 6.61 -8.08 -19.94
N GLY A 94 5.63 -7.37 -19.41
CA GLY A 94 5.87 -6.13 -18.65
C GLY A 94 6.65 -6.43 -17.38
N GLY A 95 7.41 -5.46 -16.90
CA GLY A 95 8.06 -5.54 -15.60
C GLY A 95 7.19 -4.84 -14.55
N GLU A 96 6.69 -5.56 -13.58
CA GLU A 96 6.14 -4.95 -12.37
C GLU A 96 7.25 -4.84 -11.34
N PHE A 97 7.42 -3.65 -10.76
CA PHE A 97 8.43 -3.43 -9.73
C PHE A 97 8.08 -4.17 -8.45
N ILE A 98 6.79 -4.24 -8.15
CA ILE A 98 6.23 -4.96 -7.01
C ILE A 98 5.03 -5.74 -7.51
N PRO A 99 5.00 -7.07 -7.32
CA PRO A 99 3.81 -7.84 -7.67
C PRO A 99 2.64 -7.40 -6.78
N GLN A 100 1.54 -7.02 -7.41
CA GLN A 100 0.31 -6.70 -6.69
C GLN A 100 -0.24 -7.98 -6.06
N LEU A 101 -0.26 -8.00 -4.74
CA LEU A 101 -0.89 -9.06 -3.95
C LEU A 101 -2.32 -8.63 -3.63
N ASP A 102 -3.30 -9.49 -3.87
CA ASP A 102 -4.65 -9.23 -3.39
C ASP A 102 -4.70 -9.36 -1.86
N GLU A 103 -4.82 -8.24 -1.17
CA GLU A 103 -4.87 -8.15 0.29
C GLU A 103 -6.25 -8.50 0.86
N GLY A 104 -7.24 -8.69 -0.02
CA GLY A 104 -8.61 -9.03 0.37
C GLY A 104 -9.45 -7.84 0.81
N ASP A 105 -8.87 -6.76 1.30
CA ASP A 105 -9.55 -5.54 1.71
C ASP A 105 -9.24 -4.38 0.75
N ILE A 106 -9.98 -3.26 0.87
CA ILE A 106 -9.78 -2.07 0.04
C ILE A 106 -9.37 -0.91 0.94
N ALA A 107 -8.33 -0.17 0.53
CA ALA A 107 -8.03 1.15 1.06
C ALA A 107 -8.58 2.20 0.09
N MET A 108 -9.28 3.18 0.62
CA MET A 108 -9.80 4.30 -0.15
C MET A 108 -9.42 5.61 0.52
N GLN A 109 -9.03 6.58 -0.27
CA GLN A 109 -8.83 7.94 0.21
C GLN A 109 -9.91 8.85 -0.39
N ALA A 110 -10.55 9.62 0.48
CA ALA A 110 -11.43 10.70 0.07
C ALA A 110 -10.66 12.02 0.19
N LEU A 111 -10.33 12.60 -0.95
CA LEU A 111 -9.68 13.91 -1.07
C LEU A 111 -10.77 14.97 -1.16
N ILE A 112 -10.98 15.67 -0.06
CA ILE A 112 -11.98 16.73 0.06
C ILE A 112 -11.39 18.02 -0.52
N ARG A 113 -12.21 19.05 -0.68
CA ARG A 113 -11.72 20.35 -1.16
C ARG A 113 -10.62 20.89 -0.23
N PRO A 114 -9.50 21.41 -0.76
CA PRO A 114 -8.44 22.01 0.05
C PRO A 114 -9.00 23.09 0.98
N GLY A 115 -8.61 23.02 2.26
CA GLY A 115 -9.07 23.96 3.28
C GLY A 115 -10.42 23.62 3.93
N SER A 116 -11.00 22.47 3.61
CA SER A 116 -12.16 21.94 4.35
C SER A 116 -11.81 21.74 5.83
N GLY A 117 -12.76 22.13 6.70
CA GLY A 117 -12.59 21.94 8.14
C GLY A 117 -12.85 20.50 8.58
N LEU A 118 -12.41 20.18 9.79
CA LEU A 118 -12.60 18.85 10.38
C LEU A 118 -14.07 18.41 10.39
N SER A 119 -15.02 19.31 10.67
CA SER A 119 -16.45 19.01 10.68
C SER A 119 -16.93 18.54 9.32
N GLU A 120 -16.57 19.25 8.23
CA GLU A 120 -16.90 18.85 6.86
C GLU A 120 -16.29 17.49 6.50
N ALA A 121 -15.06 17.25 6.91
CA ALA A 121 -14.39 15.97 6.68
C ALA A 121 -15.09 14.81 7.42
N ILE A 122 -15.55 15.04 8.63
CA ILE A 122 -16.34 14.07 9.41
C ILE A 122 -17.67 13.79 8.72
N ASP A 123 -18.40 14.83 8.29
CA ASP A 123 -19.70 14.69 7.65
C ASP A 123 -19.59 13.92 6.33
N ILE A 124 -18.60 14.26 5.48
CA ILE A 124 -18.34 13.55 4.22
C ILE A 124 -17.96 12.10 4.49
N SER A 125 -17.09 11.86 5.47
CA SER A 125 -16.65 10.50 5.81
C SER A 125 -17.80 9.65 6.36
N THR A 126 -18.63 10.21 7.21
CA THR A 126 -19.82 9.53 7.75
C THR A 126 -20.80 9.20 6.64
N LYS A 127 -21.09 10.18 5.76
CA LYS A 127 -21.97 9.96 4.61
C LYS A 127 -21.41 8.87 3.69
N THR A 128 -20.10 8.87 3.47
CA THR A 128 -19.43 7.83 2.66
C THR A 128 -19.59 6.44 3.28
N GLN A 129 -19.38 6.32 4.60
CA GLN A 129 -19.57 5.07 5.33
C GLN A 129 -21.01 4.55 5.20
N ASP A 130 -21.99 5.45 5.38
CA ASP A 130 -23.42 5.10 5.28
C ASP A 130 -23.77 4.61 3.86
N ILE A 131 -23.27 5.29 2.82
CA ILE A 131 -23.48 4.87 1.44
C ILE A 131 -22.89 3.48 1.20
N LEU A 132 -21.67 3.23 1.65
CA LEU A 132 -20.97 1.98 1.45
C LEU A 132 -21.67 0.82 2.15
N LEU A 133 -22.01 0.98 3.43
CA LEU A 133 -22.62 -0.08 4.25
C LEU A 133 -24.06 -0.38 3.84
N ASN A 134 -24.81 0.62 3.36
CA ASN A 134 -26.21 0.43 2.97
C ASN A 134 -26.39 -0.15 1.56
N ASN A 135 -25.41 0.06 0.65
CA ASN A 135 -25.55 -0.34 -0.76
C ASN A 135 -24.75 -1.59 -1.14
N PHE A 136 -23.74 -1.96 -0.36
CA PHE A 136 -22.83 -3.07 -0.70
C PHE A 136 -22.74 -4.10 0.43
N PRO A 137 -23.50 -5.19 0.36
CA PRO A 137 -23.47 -6.26 1.36
C PRO A 137 -22.14 -7.01 1.43
N GLU A 138 -21.28 -6.84 0.44
CA GLU A 138 -19.90 -7.34 0.41
C GLU A 138 -18.99 -6.62 1.42
N ILE A 139 -19.42 -5.45 1.90
CA ILE A 139 -18.66 -4.64 2.86
C ILE A 139 -19.13 -4.98 4.28
N LYS A 140 -18.21 -5.49 5.08
CA LYS A 140 -18.47 -5.83 6.48
C LYS A 140 -18.39 -4.62 7.40
N THR A 141 -17.40 -3.77 7.18
CA THR A 141 -17.12 -2.60 8.04
C THR A 141 -16.30 -1.58 7.25
N VAL A 142 -16.51 -0.31 7.57
CA VAL A 142 -15.71 0.81 7.06
C VAL A 142 -15.15 1.60 8.23
N VAL A 143 -13.85 1.84 8.25
CA VAL A 143 -13.17 2.63 9.28
C VAL A 143 -12.51 3.83 8.60
N SER A 144 -12.87 5.03 9.04
CA SER A 144 -12.29 6.28 8.54
C SER A 144 -11.31 6.87 9.53
N ARG A 145 -10.17 7.34 9.03
CA ARG A 145 -9.18 8.11 9.78
C ARG A 145 -9.08 9.50 9.16
N ILE A 146 -9.23 10.54 9.97
CA ILE A 146 -9.22 11.93 9.54
C ILE A 146 -8.27 12.72 10.44
N GLY A 147 -7.43 13.58 9.85
CA GLY A 147 -6.54 14.43 10.60
C GLY A 147 -5.35 13.72 11.24
N VAL A 148 -4.66 14.42 12.12
CA VAL A 148 -3.39 14.00 12.73
C VAL A 148 -3.65 13.44 14.13
N ALA A 149 -3.01 12.32 14.47
CA ALA A 149 -3.00 11.81 15.84
C ALA A 149 -2.16 12.70 16.78
N ASP A 150 -2.38 12.58 18.10
CA ASP A 150 -1.61 13.29 19.13
C ASP A 150 -0.10 13.08 18.99
N ILE A 151 0.31 11.88 18.58
CA ILE A 151 1.69 11.59 18.18
C ILE A 151 1.68 11.38 16.67
N PRO A 152 2.12 12.37 15.87
CA PRO A 152 2.04 12.31 14.42
C PRO A 152 3.08 11.34 13.87
N THR A 153 2.67 10.10 13.64
CA THR A 153 3.46 9.12 12.86
C THR A 153 3.28 9.33 11.36
N ASP A 154 2.24 10.06 10.98
CA ASP A 154 1.84 10.32 9.61
C ASP A 154 1.11 11.67 9.56
N PRO A 155 1.76 12.73 9.07
CA PRO A 155 1.15 14.05 8.97
C PRO A 155 0.10 14.06 7.85
N MET A 156 -1.16 13.86 8.23
CA MET A 156 -2.28 13.88 7.31
C MET A 156 -3.07 15.19 7.47
N PRO A 157 -3.30 15.97 6.41
CA PRO A 157 -4.12 17.17 6.48
C PRO A 157 -5.60 16.82 6.75
N MET A 158 -6.39 17.79 7.23
CA MET A 158 -7.78 17.56 7.62
C MET A 158 -8.74 17.37 6.43
N ASP A 159 -8.30 17.74 5.24
CA ASP A 159 -9.05 17.61 3.98
C ASP A 159 -8.82 16.26 3.27
N ILE A 160 -8.14 15.33 3.94
CA ILE A 160 -7.98 13.95 3.48
C ILE A 160 -8.55 13.00 4.53
N ALA A 161 -9.35 12.04 4.08
CA ALA A 161 -9.83 10.95 4.90
C ALA A 161 -9.36 9.61 4.33
N ASP A 162 -8.57 8.87 5.12
CA ASP A 162 -8.20 7.49 4.81
C ASP A 162 -9.28 6.54 5.29
N MET A 163 -9.78 5.69 4.42
CA MET A 163 -10.82 4.73 4.72
C MET A 163 -10.35 3.30 4.46
N ALA A 164 -10.42 2.47 5.49
CA ALA A 164 -10.25 1.03 5.36
C ALA A 164 -11.62 0.37 5.19
N ILE A 165 -11.85 -0.25 4.05
CA ILE A 165 -13.09 -0.94 3.70
C ILE A 165 -12.81 -2.44 3.83
N ILE A 166 -13.31 -3.03 4.90
CA ILE A 166 -13.13 -4.44 5.23
C ILE A 166 -14.22 -5.25 4.53
N LEU A 167 -13.80 -6.19 3.69
CA LEU A 167 -14.70 -7.00 2.90
C LEU A 167 -15.14 -8.28 3.63
N GLU A 168 -16.30 -8.79 3.25
CA GLU A 168 -16.75 -10.12 3.67
C GLU A 168 -15.87 -11.19 3.00
N LYS A 169 -15.22 -12.00 3.84
CA LYS A 169 -14.29 -13.04 3.36
C LYS A 169 -14.99 -14.20 2.64
N ASP A 170 -16.22 -14.45 3.02
CA ASP A 170 -17.03 -15.48 2.40
C ASP A 170 -17.65 -14.98 1.10
N LYS A 171 -17.02 -15.31 -0.02
CA LYS A 171 -17.48 -14.88 -1.35
C LYS A 171 -18.86 -15.43 -1.73
N THR A 172 -19.39 -16.42 -1.01
CA THR A 172 -20.76 -16.92 -1.25
C THR A 172 -21.82 -15.89 -0.80
N LYS A 173 -21.44 -14.96 0.04
CA LYS A 173 -22.30 -13.85 0.50
C LYS A 173 -22.25 -12.62 -0.40
N TRP A 174 -21.38 -12.64 -1.41
CA TRP A 174 -21.31 -11.57 -2.39
C TRP A 174 -22.48 -11.68 -3.35
N THR A 175 -23.37 -10.72 -3.32
CA THR A 175 -24.63 -10.77 -4.08
C THR A 175 -24.71 -9.74 -5.20
N THR A 176 -23.97 -8.62 -5.08
CA THR A 176 -24.03 -7.53 -6.06
C THR A 176 -22.95 -7.61 -7.11
N VAL A 177 -21.82 -8.26 -6.80
CA VAL A 177 -20.64 -8.35 -7.66
C VAL A 177 -19.95 -9.72 -7.55
N SER A 178 -19.17 -10.07 -8.57
CA SER A 178 -18.42 -11.32 -8.61
C SER A 178 -16.91 -11.16 -8.32
N SER A 179 -16.39 -9.94 -8.43
CA SER A 179 -14.97 -9.64 -8.23
C SER A 179 -14.77 -8.33 -7.45
N LYS A 180 -13.57 -8.18 -6.88
CA LYS A 180 -13.16 -6.97 -6.16
C LYS A 180 -13.10 -5.75 -7.09
N ASP A 181 -12.62 -5.94 -8.31
CA ASP A 181 -12.52 -4.85 -9.30
C ASP A 181 -13.90 -4.34 -9.72
N GLU A 182 -14.86 -5.26 -9.90
CA GLU A 182 -16.26 -4.89 -10.17
C GLU A 182 -16.86 -4.14 -8.97
N LEU A 183 -16.54 -4.56 -7.74
CA LEU A 183 -16.97 -3.87 -6.53
C LEU A 183 -16.42 -2.45 -6.48
N ILE A 184 -15.13 -2.26 -6.72
CA ILE A 184 -14.49 -0.94 -6.76
C ILE A 184 -15.14 -0.04 -7.82
N ALA A 185 -15.39 -0.56 -9.02
CA ALA A 185 -16.04 0.19 -10.08
C ALA A 185 -17.45 0.68 -9.70
N LYS A 186 -18.26 -0.19 -9.08
CA LYS A 186 -19.60 0.17 -8.61
C LYS A 186 -19.58 1.13 -7.42
N ILE A 187 -18.64 0.96 -6.50
CA ILE A 187 -18.43 1.89 -5.38
C ILE A 187 -18.09 3.27 -5.93
N LYS A 188 -17.15 3.34 -6.85
CA LYS A 188 -16.70 4.59 -7.48
C LYS A 188 -17.86 5.29 -8.19
N GLU A 189 -18.64 4.57 -8.99
CA GLU A 189 -19.81 5.11 -9.67
C GLU A 189 -20.83 5.68 -8.67
N LYS A 190 -21.18 4.90 -7.63
CA LYS A 190 -22.16 5.30 -6.62
C LYS A 190 -21.70 6.51 -5.82
N LEU A 191 -20.46 6.52 -5.36
CA LEU A 191 -19.93 7.64 -4.57
C LEU A 191 -19.78 8.92 -5.40
N ASN A 192 -19.36 8.82 -6.67
CA ASN A 192 -19.27 9.99 -7.56
C ASN A 192 -20.64 10.63 -7.85
N GLN A 193 -21.73 9.85 -7.82
CA GLN A 193 -23.09 10.37 -7.97
C GLN A 193 -23.58 11.13 -6.72
N GLU A 194 -23.15 10.70 -5.54
CA GLU A 194 -23.67 11.22 -4.26
C GLU A 194 -22.75 12.21 -3.54
N LEU A 195 -21.44 12.17 -3.86
CA LEU A 195 -20.41 13.01 -3.25
C LEU A 195 -19.88 14.01 -4.30
N VAL A 196 -20.35 15.22 -4.25
CA VAL A 196 -19.91 16.27 -5.19
C VAL A 196 -18.62 16.94 -4.67
N GLY A 197 -17.60 17.00 -5.52
CA GLY A 197 -16.35 17.71 -5.22
C GLY A 197 -15.37 16.93 -4.33
N VAL A 198 -15.56 15.63 -4.18
CA VAL A 198 -14.64 14.71 -3.49
C VAL A 198 -13.95 13.84 -4.54
N ASN A 199 -12.63 13.81 -4.55
CA ASN A 199 -11.89 12.85 -5.37
C ASN A 199 -11.62 11.58 -4.57
N LEU A 200 -11.83 10.42 -5.21
CA LEU A 200 -11.69 9.12 -4.57
C LEU A 200 -10.52 8.38 -5.20
N VAL A 201 -9.59 7.96 -4.38
CA VAL A 201 -8.44 7.14 -4.78
C VAL A 201 -8.58 5.77 -4.12
N PHE A 202 -8.50 4.71 -4.92
CA PHE A 202 -8.61 3.33 -4.45
C PHE A 202 -7.26 2.63 -4.55
N SER A 203 -6.92 1.89 -3.52
CA SER A 203 -5.71 1.08 -3.41
C SER A 203 -5.95 -0.07 -2.43
N GLN A 204 -4.90 -0.70 -1.98
CA GLN A 204 -4.93 -1.71 -0.94
C GLN A 204 -4.13 -1.24 0.28
N PRO A 205 -4.44 -1.72 1.50
CA PRO A 205 -3.86 -1.18 2.73
C PRO A 205 -2.33 -1.21 2.80
N VAL A 206 -1.70 -2.31 2.41
CA VAL A 206 -0.23 -2.44 2.42
C VAL A 206 0.38 -1.75 1.21
N GLU A 207 -0.22 -1.89 0.03
CA GLU A 207 0.20 -1.25 -1.21
C GLU A 207 0.27 0.26 -1.07
N LEU A 208 -0.77 0.89 -0.50
CA LEU A 208 -0.82 2.32 -0.22
C LEU A 208 0.39 2.77 0.62
N ARG A 209 0.66 2.05 1.71
CA ARG A 209 1.77 2.36 2.61
C ARG A 209 3.13 2.12 1.97
N PHE A 210 3.23 1.08 1.16
CA PHE A 210 4.47 0.72 0.50
C PHE A 210 4.84 1.77 -0.56
N ASN A 211 3.87 2.19 -1.38
CA ASN A 211 4.06 3.25 -2.37
C ASN A 211 4.49 4.55 -1.70
N GLU A 212 3.79 4.97 -0.65
CA GLU A 212 4.11 6.17 0.11
C GLU A 212 5.55 6.17 0.67
N LEU A 213 6.00 5.05 1.23
CA LEU A 213 7.33 4.92 1.82
C LEU A 213 8.46 4.89 0.77
N ILE A 214 8.22 4.32 -0.42
CA ILE A 214 9.27 4.17 -1.45
C ILE A 214 9.31 5.35 -2.39
N THR A 215 8.15 5.80 -2.88
CA THR A 215 8.07 6.84 -3.92
C THR A 215 7.76 8.22 -3.35
N GLY A 216 7.25 8.27 -2.12
CA GLY A 216 6.74 9.47 -1.48
C GLY A 216 5.41 9.94 -2.04
N VAL A 217 4.77 9.11 -2.88
CA VAL A 217 3.42 9.31 -3.42
C VAL A 217 2.65 8.01 -3.26
N ARG A 218 1.33 8.09 -3.31
CA ARG A 218 0.44 6.94 -3.05
C ARG A 218 0.03 6.22 -4.32
N GLU A 219 0.16 6.89 -5.45
CA GLU A 219 -0.14 6.37 -6.78
C GLU A 219 1.04 5.59 -7.35
N ASP A 220 0.76 4.68 -8.29
CA ASP A 220 1.77 3.85 -8.95
C ASP A 220 2.74 4.66 -9.82
N VAL A 221 2.27 5.79 -10.36
CA VAL A 221 3.06 6.69 -11.22
C VAL A 221 2.94 8.11 -10.71
N ALA A 222 4.09 8.75 -10.47
CA ALA A 222 4.17 10.16 -10.10
C ALA A 222 4.89 10.98 -11.17
N VAL A 223 4.25 12.06 -11.61
CA VAL A 223 4.87 13.06 -12.48
C VAL A 223 5.18 14.30 -11.65
N LYS A 224 6.47 14.62 -11.47
CA LYS A 224 6.91 15.74 -10.63
C LYS A 224 7.28 16.93 -11.49
N LEU A 225 6.60 18.06 -11.26
CA LEU A 225 6.91 19.36 -11.86
C LEU A 225 7.76 20.20 -10.89
N TYR A 226 8.77 20.87 -11.43
CA TYR A 226 9.65 21.74 -10.65
C TYR A 226 9.63 23.16 -11.21
N GLY A 227 9.60 24.16 -10.36
CA GLY A 227 9.63 25.57 -10.71
C GLY A 227 9.56 26.45 -9.48
N ASP A 228 9.84 27.75 -9.65
CA ASP A 228 9.89 28.71 -8.56
C ASP A 228 8.53 29.38 -8.28
N ASP A 229 7.60 29.32 -9.24
CA ASP A 229 6.28 29.95 -9.16
C ASP A 229 5.18 28.90 -9.01
N LEU A 230 4.51 28.92 -7.86
CA LEU A 230 3.47 27.95 -7.50
C LEU A 230 2.20 28.08 -8.36
N GLU A 231 1.87 29.30 -8.81
CA GLU A 231 0.67 29.52 -9.66
C GLU A 231 0.90 28.92 -11.04
N ILE A 232 2.09 29.16 -11.61
CA ILE A 232 2.50 28.57 -12.89
C ILE A 232 2.58 27.04 -12.78
N LEU A 233 3.12 26.51 -11.68
CA LEU A 233 3.18 25.07 -11.44
C LEU A 233 1.77 24.45 -11.39
N ALA A 234 0.85 25.07 -10.66
CA ALA A 234 -0.54 24.58 -10.56
C ALA A 234 -1.24 24.58 -11.94
N GLN A 235 -1.07 25.66 -12.73
CA GLN A 235 -1.61 25.72 -14.09
C GLN A 235 -1.02 24.63 -15.00
N LYS A 236 0.30 24.42 -14.93
CA LYS A 236 0.97 23.40 -15.74
C LYS A 236 0.61 21.98 -15.30
N ALA A 237 0.39 21.75 -14.01
CA ALA A 237 -0.07 20.47 -13.50
C ALA A 237 -1.47 20.13 -14.07
N GLU A 238 -2.37 21.10 -14.13
CA GLU A 238 -3.71 20.91 -14.69
C GLU A 238 -3.68 20.67 -16.22
N GLU A 239 -2.86 21.44 -16.95
CA GLU A 239 -2.63 21.21 -18.38
C GLU A 239 -2.11 19.78 -18.64
N MET A 240 -1.11 19.32 -17.82
CA MET A 240 -0.56 17.97 -17.92
C MET A 240 -1.58 16.91 -17.55
N SER A 241 -2.37 17.12 -16.51
CA SER A 241 -3.45 16.20 -16.12
C SER A 241 -4.40 15.95 -17.27
N THR A 242 -4.85 17.03 -17.92
CA THR A 242 -5.73 16.95 -19.10
C THR A 242 -5.09 16.17 -20.24
N LEU A 243 -3.79 16.38 -20.48
CA LEU A 243 -3.04 15.67 -21.53
C LEU A 243 -2.88 14.18 -21.20
N ILE A 244 -2.50 13.86 -19.97
CA ILE A 244 -2.29 12.49 -19.51
C ILE A 244 -3.59 11.67 -19.60
N GLN A 245 -4.73 12.26 -19.27
CA GLN A 245 -6.05 11.61 -19.39
C GLN A 245 -6.38 11.14 -20.81
N THR A 246 -5.73 11.71 -21.85
CA THR A 246 -5.92 11.28 -23.24
C THR A 246 -5.12 10.04 -23.62
N VAL A 247 -4.19 9.59 -22.77
CA VAL A 247 -3.31 8.45 -23.05
C VAL A 247 -4.05 7.14 -22.79
N PRO A 248 -4.12 6.22 -23.76
CA PRO A 248 -4.78 4.92 -23.55
C PRO A 248 -4.12 4.11 -22.43
N GLY A 249 -4.93 3.60 -21.51
CA GLY A 249 -4.45 2.78 -20.38
C GLY A 249 -4.14 3.57 -19.11
N VAL A 250 -4.34 4.89 -19.12
CA VAL A 250 -4.27 5.71 -17.91
C VAL A 250 -5.54 5.49 -17.09
N GLY A 251 -5.36 5.29 -15.80
CA GLY A 251 -6.43 5.26 -14.81
C GLY A 251 -6.81 6.66 -14.32
N ASP A 252 -6.91 6.83 -13.01
CA ASP A 252 -7.21 8.12 -12.41
C ASP A 252 -5.98 9.03 -12.42
N VAL A 253 -6.18 10.31 -12.73
CA VAL A 253 -5.13 11.33 -12.69
C VAL A 253 -5.53 12.38 -11.66
N ASN A 254 -4.72 12.51 -10.62
CA ASN A 254 -4.96 13.43 -9.50
C ASN A 254 -3.83 14.47 -9.43
N PRO A 255 -4.01 15.68 -9.99
CA PRO A 255 -3.05 16.75 -9.77
C PRO A 255 -3.12 17.23 -8.32
N GLU A 256 -1.98 17.38 -7.68
CA GLU A 256 -1.90 17.91 -6.33
C GLU A 256 -2.32 19.37 -6.31
N LYS A 257 -3.28 19.71 -5.46
CA LYS A 257 -3.80 21.08 -5.33
C LYS A 257 -2.94 21.85 -4.33
N THR A 258 -2.04 22.66 -4.83
CA THR A 258 -1.14 23.51 -4.02
C THR A 258 -1.68 24.93 -3.77
N ALA A 259 -2.77 25.30 -4.45
CA ALA A 259 -3.40 26.62 -4.37
C ALA A 259 -4.80 26.55 -3.76
N GLY A 260 -5.26 27.64 -3.17
CA GLY A 260 -6.65 27.78 -2.72
C GLY A 260 -6.91 27.57 -1.23
N LEU A 261 -5.85 27.35 -0.41
CA LEU A 261 -6.00 27.36 1.04
C LEU A 261 -6.26 28.82 1.52
N PRO A 262 -7.45 29.15 2.01
CA PRO A 262 -7.70 30.44 2.57
C PRO A 262 -6.87 30.64 3.83
N GLN A 263 -6.00 31.65 3.84
CA GLN A 263 -5.18 31.98 5.00
C GLN A 263 -5.63 33.32 5.57
N MET A 264 -5.80 33.35 6.87
CA MET A 264 -6.04 34.61 7.59
C MET A 264 -4.71 35.21 8.02
N THR A 265 -4.36 36.37 7.45
CA THR A 265 -3.12 37.09 7.79
C THR A 265 -3.45 38.29 8.67
N VAL A 266 -2.95 38.29 9.90
CA VAL A 266 -3.06 39.44 10.82
C VAL A 266 -1.91 40.40 10.61
N ARG A 267 -2.22 41.62 10.15
CA ARG A 267 -1.23 42.69 9.94
C ARG A 267 -1.41 43.76 10.99
N TYR A 268 -0.44 43.87 11.88
CA TYR A 268 -0.43 44.88 12.93
C TYR A 268 -0.04 46.26 12.41
N ASN A 269 -0.76 47.31 12.85
CA ASN A 269 -0.34 48.68 12.65
C ASN A 269 0.80 49.00 13.65
N ARG A 270 2.04 48.94 13.17
CA ARG A 270 3.24 49.07 14.02
C ARG A 270 3.32 50.42 14.74
N GLN A 271 2.78 51.50 14.14
CA GLN A 271 2.75 52.85 14.78
C GLN A 271 1.81 52.82 15.98
N LYS A 272 0.60 52.26 15.84
CA LYS A 272 -0.32 52.14 16.97
C LYS A 272 0.21 51.21 18.05
N VAL A 273 0.83 50.08 17.65
CA VAL A 273 1.46 49.15 18.61
C VAL A 273 2.53 49.87 19.45
N ALA A 274 3.37 50.67 18.80
CA ALA A 274 4.39 51.47 19.52
C ALA A 274 3.73 52.57 20.39
N GLN A 275 2.71 53.23 19.91
CA GLN A 275 2.01 54.31 20.63
C GLN A 275 1.36 53.77 21.93
N TYR A 276 0.81 52.55 21.90
CA TYR A 276 0.20 51.90 23.08
C TYR A 276 1.23 51.12 23.90
N GLY A 277 2.51 51.12 23.57
CA GLY A 277 3.56 50.41 24.30
C GLY A 277 3.40 48.89 24.26
N LEU A 278 2.72 48.35 23.25
CA LEU A 278 2.42 46.91 23.13
C LEU A 278 3.59 46.18 22.47
N ASN A 279 3.76 44.91 22.82
CA ASN A 279 4.74 44.03 22.21
C ASN A 279 4.04 43.11 21.17
N ILE A 280 4.63 43.06 19.95
CA ILE A 280 4.08 42.23 18.84
C ILE A 280 4.04 40.76 19.23
N THR A 281 5.03 40.25 19.96
CA THR A 281 5.02 38.84 20.42
C THR A 281 3.81 38.55 21.29
N LYS A 282 3.52 39.43 22.28
CA LYS A 282 2.34 39.29 23.12
C LYS A 282 1.03 39.39 22.35
N LEU A 283 0.99 40.25 21.31
CA LEU A 283 -0.21 40.32 20.44
C LEU A 283 -0.38 39.03 19.64
N ASN A 284 0.69 38.46 19.11
CA ASN A 284 0.64 37.17 18.46
C ASN A 284 0.17 36.07 19.40
N ASP A 285 0.66 36.02 20.64
CA ASP A 285 0.27 35.07 21.66
C ASP A 285 -1.22 35.20 22.00
N TYR A 286 -1.74 36.43 22.11
CA TYR A 286 -3.17 36.65 22.34
C TYR A 286 -4.02 36.18 21.15
N VAL A 287 -3.66 36.54 19.91
CA VAL A 287 -4.40 36.12 18.73
C VAL A 287 -4.34 34.60 18.57
N SER A 288 -3.17 33.98 18.73
CA SER A 288 -3.02 32.54 18.67
C SER A 288 -3.85 31.84 19.74
N THR A 289 -3.78 32.29 20.98
CA THR A 289 -4.56 31.71 22.08
C THR A 289 -6.07 31.89 21.86
N ALA A 290 -6.51 33.05 21.38
CA ALA A 290 -7.92 33.32 21.14
C ALA A 290 -8.54 32.43 20.06
N PHE A 291 -7.84 32.22 18.95
CA PHE A 291 -8.37 31.50 17.78
C PHE A 291 -7.94 30.03 17.74
N ALA A 292 -6.66 29.69 17.93
CA ALA A 292 -6.15 28.33 17.90
C ALA A 292 -6.26 27.62 19.26
N GLY A 293 -6.20 28.40 20.35
CA GLY A 293 -6.16 27.89 21.70
C GLY A 293 -4.75 27.86 22.28
N GLY A 294 -4.64 28.22 23.58
CA GLY A 294 -3.41 28.14 24.35
C GLY A 294 -3.57 27.12 25.48
N THR A 295 -2.60 26.21 25.63
CA THR A 295 -2.60 25.25 26.75
C THR A 295 -2.28 25.97 28.07
N ALA A 296 -3.24 26.02 28.96
CA ALA A 296 -3.10 26.64 30.30
C ALA A 296 -2.60 25.63 31.35
N GLY A 297 -2.72 24.34 31.11
CA GLY A 297 -2.30 23.27 32.01
C GLY A 297 -2.75 21.90 31.52
N VAL A 298 -2.61 20.91 32.39
CA VAL A 298 -2.97 19.54 32.12
C VAL A 298 -3.83 19.00 33.27
N VAL A 299 -4.91 18.31 32.94
CA VAL A 299 -5.78 17.62 33.88
C VAL A 299 -5.52 16.11 33.74
N PHE A 300 -5.29 15.45 34.88
CA PHE A 300 -5.12 13.99 34.91
C PHE A 300 -6.42 13.35 35.46
N GLU A 301 -6.95 12.36 34.72
CA GLU A 301 -8.03 11.50 35.15
C GLU A 301 -7.56 10.05 35.17
N GLY A 302 -7.06 9.57 36.30
CA GLY A 302 -6.37 8.29 36.39
C GLY A 302 -5.06 8.30 35.57
N GLU A 303 -4.97 7.39 34.60
CA GLU A 303 -3.80 7.31 33.68
C GLU A 303 -3.96 8.23 32.44
N ARG A 304 -5.13 8.84 32.25
CA ARG A 304 -5.40 9.70 31.10
C ARG A 304 -4.99 11.13 31.39
N ARG A 305 -4.41 11.75 30.38
CA ARG A 305 -3.95 13.14 30.41
C ARG A 305 -4.76 13.96 29.41
N PHE A 306 -5.30 15.10 29.87
CA PHE A 306 -6.07 16.02 29.02
C PHE A 306 -5.47 17.42 29.13
N ASP A 307 -5.22 18.05 28.00
CA ASP A 307 -4.75 19.44 27.98
C ASP A 307 -5.90 20.39 28.30
N LEU A 308 -5.67 21.31 29.25
CA LEU A 308 -6.60 22.39 29.53
C LEU A 308 -6.33 23.52 28.52
N VAL A 309 -7.20 23.65 27.53
CA VAL A 309 -7.04 24.63 26.46
C VAL A 309 -7.99 25.81 26.69
N VAL A 310 -7.41 27.02 26.66
CA VAL A 310 -8.16 28.29 26.70
C VAL A 310 -8.24 28.87 25.31
N ARG A 311 -9.43 29.19 24.84
CA ARG A 311 -9.69 29.84 23.54
C ARG A 311 -11.02 30.60 23.59
N PHE A 312 -11.28 31.45 22.59
CA PHE A 312 -12.61 32.03 22.43
C PHE A 312 -13.66 30.94 22.22
N ASP A 313 -14.89 31.24 22.61
CA ASP A 313 -16.03 30.40 22.28
C ASP A 313 -16.25 30.33 20.77
N GLU A 314 -17.03 29.37 20.33
CA GLU A 314 -17.26 29.13 18.91
C GLU A 314 -17.88 30.33 18.20
N ALA A 315 -18.81 31.02 18.87
CA ALA A 315 -19.50 32.18 18.29
C ALA A 315 -18.58 33.38 17.98
N ASN A 316 -17.45 33.49 18.71
CA ASN A 316 -16.51 34.60 18.59
C ASN A 316 -15.22 34.25 17.83
N ARG A 317 -15.22 33.19 17.01
CA ARG A 317 -14.07 32.76 16.19
C ARG A 317 -14.45 32.14 14.85
N GLN A 318 -15.66 32.42 14.35
CA GLN A 318 -16.17 31.89 13.09
C GLN A 318 -15.87 32.78 11.88
N SER A 319 -15.68 34.07 12.11
CA SER A 319 -15.52 35.02 11.04
C SER A 319 -14.30 35.94 11.22
N ILE A 320 -13.90 36.60 10.11
CA ILE A 320 -12.83 37.61 10.12
C ILE A 320 -13.23 38.83 10.96
N GLU A 321 -14.52 39.09 11.07
CA GLU A 321 -15.06 40.19 11.88
C GLU A 321 -14.79 40.00 13.36
N ASP A 322 -14.67 38.80 13.86
CA ASP A 322 -14.38 38.45 15.26
C ASP A 322 -12.96 38.88 15.70
N LEU A 323 -12.11 39.25 14.73
CA LEU A 323 -10.77 39.82 14.95
C LEU A 323 -10.75 41.34 15.05
N ARG A 324 -11.83 42.03 14.80
CA ARG A 324 -11.94 43.50 14.82
C ARG A 324 -12.52 43.99 16.13
#